data_01624c65c1b874e5a51a99766cb676c4
#
_entry.id   01624c65c1b874e5a51a99766cb676c4
#
_cell.length_a   1.000
_cell.length_b   1.000
_cell.length_c   1.000
_cell.angle_alpha   90.00
_cell.angle_beta   90.00
_cell.angle_gamma   90.00
#
_symmetry.space_group_name_H-M   'P 1'
#
loop_
_entity.id
_entity.type
_entity.pdbx_description
1 polymer ?
#
loop_
_entity_poly.entity_id
_entity_poly.type
_entity_poly.pdbx_seq_one_letter_code
_entity_poly.pdbx_strand_id
1 'polypeptide(L)'
;MKDDYAKLPVRRLSVCQHKHLRRPDSIQHMPENTSFPSFASGAGVPGLTQKLCRPVDLLTRLTHLPRPLVFTNGVFDVLHRGHVMYLEQARTLGASLLVALNTDQSARRLGKGPDRPLNNEMDRACVVAALASSCCVTWFDEDTPLELIKLVRPDILVKGGDYDMDKLAETAAMRSWGGQALALPFVTGYSTTALVRRIRNSS
;
A
#
# COMPACT_ATOMS: atom_id res chain seq x y z
N MET A 1 27.16 -15.62 -6.34
CA MET A 1 26.38 -15.23 -5.15
C MET A 1 25.00 -15.83 -5.36
N LYS A 2 24.81 -17.03 -4.80
CA LYS A 2 23.61 -17.86 -4.99
C LYS A 2 22.68 -17.64 -3.80
N ASP A 3 21.46 -17.41 -4.11
CA ASP A 3 20.20 -17.69 -3.41
C ASP A 3 20.22 -18.02 -1.90
N ASP A 4 20.08 -16.98 -1.06
CA ASP A 4 19.79 -17.13 0.38
C ASP A 4 18.37 -16.63 0.76
N TYR A 5 17.41 -16.69 -0.16
CA TYR A 5 16.03 -16.18 0.07
C TYR A 5 15.00 -17.24 0.52
N ALA A 6 15.42 -18.45 0.84
CA ALA A 6 14.51 -19.57 0.98
C ALA A 6 14.33 -20.12 2.40
N LYS A 7 14.28 -19.30 3.48
CA LYS A 7 13.92 -19.84 4.81
C LYS A 7 13.26 -18.79 5.73
N LEU A 8 12.00 -18.45 5.47
CA LEU A 8 11.12 -17.94 6.52
C LEU A 8 10.06 -19.01 6.82
N PRO A 9 9.87 -19.45 8.08
CA PRO A 9 8.90 -20.48 8.42
C PRO A 9 7.48 -19.90 8.33
N VAL A 10 6.70 -20.39 7.38
CA VAL A 10 5.26 -20.14 7.31
C VAL A 10 4.56 -20.92 8.42
N ARG A 11 4.27 -20.27 9.56
CA ARG A 11 3.35 -20.83 10.55
C ARG A 11 1.92 -20.73 10.02
N ARG A 12 1.20 -21.85 10.00
CA ARG A 12 -0.24 -21.86 9.70
C ARG A 12 -0.98 -21.00 10.74
N LEU A 13 -1.59 -19.91 10.26
CA LEU A 13 -2.45 -19.05 11.08
C LEU A 13 -3.84 -19.69 11.16
N SER A 14 -4.39 -19.81 12.36
CA SER A 14 -5.78 -20.19 12.57
C SER A 14 -6.69 -19.04 12.13
N VAL A 15 -7.71 -19.37 11.34
CA VAL A 15 -8.70 -18.42 10.83
C VAL A 15 -9.51 -17.87 11.99
N CYS A 16 -9.33 -16.58 12.29
CA CYS A 16 -10.15 -15.86 13.27
C CYS A 16 -11.50 -15.49 12.63
N GLN A 17 -12.60 -16.02 13.17
CA GLN A 17 -13.96 -15.70 12.71
C GLN A 17 -14.31 -14.26 13.08
N HIS A 18 -14.55 -13.41 12.09
CA HIS A 18 -14.92 -12.00 12.29
C HIS A 18 -16.40 -11.86 12.62
N LYS A 19 -16.70 -11.41 13.84
CA LYS A 19 -18.03 -10.91 14.25
C LYS A 19 -18.28 -9.54 13.59
N HIS A 20 -19.53 -9.28 13.20
CA HIS A 20 -20.02 -8.07 12.55
C HIS A 20 -19.44 -6.78 13.15
N LEU A 21 -18.70 -6.02 12.31
CA LEU A 21 -18.13 -4.72 12.65
C LEU A 21 -19.16 -3.61 12.39
N ARG A 22 -19.49 -2.82 13.41
CA ARG A 22 -20.21 -1.54 13.25
C ARG A 22 -19.25 -0.53 12.60
N ARG A 23 -19.77 0.32 11.69
CA ARG A 23 -19.01 1.41 11.06
C ARG A 23 -18.53 2.38 12.14
N PRO A 24 -17.24 2.74 12.22
CA PRO A 24 -16.79 3.83 13.09
C PRO A 24 -17.25 5.18 12.51
N ASP A 25 -17.62 6.12 13.39
CA ASP A 25 -18.08 7.47 13.02
C ASP A 25 -17.01 8.36 12.35
N SER A 26 -15.76 7.92 12.34
CA SER A 26 -14.62 8.63 11.73
C SER A 26 -14.61 8.68 10.19
N ILE A 27 -15.49 7.94 9.51
CA ILE A 27 -15.56 7.94 8.04
C ILE A 27 -16.26 9.21 7.48
N GLN A 28 -16.91 10.01 8.32
CA GLN A 28 -17.71 11.17 7.88
C GLN A 28 -16.88 12.38 7.43
N HIS A 29 -15.56 12.38 7.55
CA HIS A 29 -14.71 13.53 7.23
C HIS A 29 -13.68 13.26 6.11
N MET A 30 -13.85 12.24 5.30
CA MET A 30 -13.05 12.10 4.08
C MET A 30 -13.64 13.01 2.99
N PRO A 31 -12.83 13.84 2.31
CA PRO A 31 -13.33 14.74 1.29
C PRO A 31 -14.00 13.94 0.16
N GLU A 32 -15.28 14.20 -0.05
CA GLU A 32 -16.10 13.58 -1.10
C GLU A 32 -15.65 13.96 -2.52
N ASN A 33 -14.64 14.81 -2.67
CA ASN A 33 -14.36 15.52 -3.90
C ASN A 33 -13.05 15.12 -4.59
N THR A 34 -12.74 13.83 -4.65
CA THR A 34 -11.89 13.32 -5.72
C THR A 34 -12.80 12.67 -6.76
N SER A 35 -13.31 13.48 -7.68
CA SER A 35 -13.91 12.96 -8.90
C SER A 35 -12.84 12.11 -9.58
N PHE A 36 -13.02 10.77 -9.56
CA PHE A 36 -12.35 9.94 -10.54
C PHE A 36 -12.56 10.62 -11.88
N PRO A 37 -11.51 10.85 -12.69
CA PRO A 37 -11.75 11.06 -14.08
C PRO A 37 -12.64 9.89 -14.46
N SER A 38 -13.89 10.20 -14.81
CA SER A 38 -14.74 9.24 -15.47
C SER A 38 -13.85 8.71 -16.59
N PHE A 39 -13.46 7.45 -16.56
CA PHE A 39 -13.00 6.79 -17.76
C PHE A 39 -14.25 6.71 -18.63
N ALA A 40 -14.71 7.93 -19.03
CA ALA A 40 -15.91 8.15 -19.80
C ALA A 40 -15.73 7.39 -21.09
N SER A 41 -16.56 6.40 -21.28
CA SER A 41 -16.97 5.87 -22.56
C SER A 41 -15.88 5.50 -23.57
N GLY A 42 -14.87 4.75 -23.14
CA GLY A 42 -13.87 4.21 -24.04
C GLY A 42 -13.06 3.15 -23.31
N ALA A 43 -13.49 1.90 -23.38
CA ALA A 43 -12.74 0.69 -23.06
C ALA A 43 -11.72 0.86 -21.90
N GLY A 44 -12.20 1.03 -20.67
CA GLY A 44 -11.35 0.88 -19.50
C GLY A 44 -10.62 -0.46 -19.60
N VAL A 45 -9.31 -0.46 -19.39
CA VAL A 45 -8.52 -1.71 -19.46
C VAL A 45 -9.11 -2.67 -18.42
N PRO A 46 -9.81 -3.75 -18.84
CA PRO A 46 -10.38 -4.70 -17.90
C PRO A 46 -9.28 -5.24 -17.00
N GLY A 47 -9.44 -5.17 -15.69
CA GLY A 47 -8.45 -5.61 -14.72
C GLY A 47 -7.73 -4.47 -13.99
N LEU A 48 -7.35 -3.36 -14.63
CA LEU A 48 -6.74 -2.21 -13.95
C LEU A 48 -7.74 -1.48 -13.04
N THR A 49 -8.87 -1.08 -13.62
CA THR A 49 -9.94 -0.37 -12.91
C THR A 49 -10.56 -1.19 -11.79
N GLN A 50 -10.56 -2.53 -11.94
CA GLN A 50 -11.04 -3.43 -10.90
C GLN A 50 -10.15 -3.47 -9.66
N LYS A 51 -8.86 -3.11 -9.78
CA LYS A 51 -7.94 -3.07 -8.65
C LYS A 51 -7.95 -1.73 -7.91
N LEU A 52 -8.37 -0.65 -8.58
CA LEU A 52 -8.51 0.66 -7.95
C LEU A 52 -9.77 0.68 -7.08
N CYS A 53 -9.62 1.12 -5.83
CA CYS A 53 -10.72 1.13 -4.87
C CYS A 53 -10.73 2.45 -4.10
N ARG A 54 -11.83 3.18 -4.17
CA ARG A 54 -12.01 4.38 -3.35
C ARG A 54 -12.02 4.00 -1.87
N PRO A 55 -11.48 4.82 -0.97
CA PRO A 55 -11.49 4.55 0.46
C PRO A 55 -12.88 4.22 1.00
N VAL A 56 -13.93 4.90 0.51
CA VAL A 56 -15.33 4.69 0.90
C VAL A 56 -15.85 3.30 0.55
N ASP A 57 -15.36 2.69 -0.53
CA ASP A 57 -15.78 1.37 -1.03
C ASP A 57 -14.88 0.24 -0.50
N LEU A 58 -13.80 0.59 0.20
CA LEU A 58 -12.72 -0.35 0.52
C LEU A 58 -13.18 -1.55 1.35
N LEU A 59 -13.97 -1.33 2.40
CA LEU A 59 -14.44 -2.43 3.26
C LEU A 59 -15.28 -3.45 2.47
N THR A 60 -16.16 -2.98 1.59
CA THR A 60 -16.94 -3.85 0.71
C THR A 60 -16.01 -4.63 -0.23
N ARG A 61 -15.01 -3.94 -0.81
CA ARG A 61 -14.03 -4.58 -1.70
C ARG A 61 -13.23 -5.67 -1.00
N LEU A 62 -12.82 -5.45 0.23
CA LEU A 62 -12.00 -6.39 1.00
C LEU A 62 -12.73 -7.70 1.33
N THR A 63 -14.07 -7.71 1.38
CA THR A 63 -14.84 -8.95 1.61
C THR A 63 -14.63 -9.97 0.48
N HIS A 64 -14.22 -9.53 -0.71
CA HIS A 64 -13.98 -10.37 -1.88
C HIS A 64 -12.51 -10.75 -2.06
N LEU A 65 -11.61 -10.27 -1.21
CA LEU A 65 -10.19 -10.60 -1.28
C LEU A 65 -9.86 -11.77 -0.36
N PRO A 66 -9.17 -12.81 -0.89
CA PRO A 66 -8.75 -13.93 -0.05
C PRO A 66 -7.73 -13.50 1.01
N ARG A 67 -7.79 -14.14 2.17
CA ARG A 67 -6.85 -13.93 3.27
C ARG A 67 -5.83 -15.08 3.34
N PRO A 68 -4.64 -14.87 3.90
CA PRO A 68 -4.16 -13.68 4.63
C PRO A 68 -4.06 -12.43 3.75
N LEU A 69 -4.55 -11.29 4.28
CA LEU A 69 -4.45 -9.99 3.62
C LEU A 69 -3.16 -9.30 4.06
N VAL A 70 -2.29 -9.03 3.10
CA VAL A 70 -1.09 -8.21 3.30
C VAL A 70 -1.43 -6.75 3.01
N PHE A 71 -0.98 -5.86 3.88
CA PHE A 71 -1.11 -4.41 3.70
C PHE A 71 0.27 -3.78 3.61
N THR A 72 0.43 -2.89 2.67
CA THR A 72 1.58 -1.98 2.61
C THR A 72 1.15 -0.58 2.20
N ASN A 73 1.97 0.43 2.51
CA ASN A 73 1.72 1.80 2.10
C ASN A 73 2.98 2.50 1.61
N GLY A 74 2.78 3.57 0.85
CA GLY A 74 3.87 4.42 0.38
C GLY A 74 3.42 5.47 -0.62
N VAL A 75 4.32 6.37 -1.00
CA VAL A 75 4.05 7.39 -2.01
C VAL A 75 4.08 6.78 -3.42
N PHE A 76 5.02 5.89 -3.70
CA PHE A 76 5.24 5.24 -5.00
C PHE A 76 5.26 6.24 -6.17
N ASP A 77 5.97 7.36 -6.01
CA ASP A 77 5.94 8.50 -6.92
C ASP A 77 6.50 8.14 -8.31
N VAL A 78 7.74 7.70 -8.38
CA VAL A 78 8.34 7.16 -9.60
C VAL A 78 8.74 5.72 -9.32
N LEU A 79 8.06 4.79 -9.99
CA LEU A 79 8.36 3.37 -9.81
C LEU A 79 9.74 3.03 -10.37
N HIS A 80 10.42 2.17 -9.65
CA HIS A 80 11.69 1.57 -10.04
C HIS A 80 11.73 0.10 -9.61
N ARG A 81 12.73 -0.64 -10.08
CA ARG A 81 12.90 -2.07 -9.78
C ARG A 81 12.76 -2.40 -8.28
N GLY A 82 13.27 -1.54 -7.40
CA GLY A 82 13.17 -1.73 -5.95
C GLY A 82 11.71 -1.80 -5.46
N HIS A 83 10.83 -0.93 -5.96
CA HIS A 83 9.40 -0.98 -5.64
C HIS A 83 8.74 -2.26 -6.16
N VAL A 84 9.05 -2.66 -7.40
CA VAL A 84 8.46 -3.87 -7.99
C VAL A 84 8.83 -5.10 -7.18
N MET A 85 10.14 -5.28 -6.90
CA MET A 85 10.61 -6.42 -6.10
C MET A 85 10.04 -6.43 -4.69
N TYR A 86 9.93 -5.26 -4.06
CA TYR A 86 9.32 -5.12 -2.74
C TYR A 86 7.85 -5.56 -2.74
N LEU A 87 7.05 -5.09 -3.70
CA LEU A 87 5.64 -5.45 -3.80
C LEU A 87 5.45 -6.93 -4.13
N GLU A 88 6.31 -7.51 -4.98
CA GLU A 88 6.31 -8.95 -5.24
C GLU A 88 6.61 -9.74 -3.96
N GLN A 89 7.64 -9.37 -3.20
CA GLN A 89 7.95 -10.02 -1.93
C GLN A 89 6.80 -9.88 -0.93
N ALA A 90 6.22 -8.68 -0.78
CA ALA A 90 5.08 -8.46 0.09
C ALA A 90 3.90 -9.37 -0.31
N ARG A 91 3.62 -9.53 -1.61
CA ARG A 91 2.55 -10.37 -2.13
C ARG A 91 2.72 -11.85 -1.76
N THR A 92 3.96 -12.36 -1.67
CA THR A 92 4.22 -13.78 -1.31
C THR A 92 3.90 -14.11 0.15
N LEU A 93 3.72 -13.11 1.01
CA LEU A 93 3.43 -13.30 2.42
C LEU A 93 1.96 -13.65 2.70
N GLY A 94 1.06 -13.43 1.73
CA GLY A 94 -0.36 -13.72 1.93
C GLY A 94 -1.09 -14.04 0.63
N ALA A 95 -2.41 -14.19 0.74
CA ALA A 95 -3.26 -14.52 -0.40
C ALA A 95 -3.69 -13.28 -1.21
N SER A 96 -3.63 -12.07 -0.62
CA SER A 96 -3.90 -10.81 -1.30
C SER A 96 -2.98 -9.71 -0.80
N LEU A 97 -2.67 -8.74 -1.68
CA LEU A 97 -1.91 -7.53 -1.34
C LEU A 97 -2.79 -6.30 -1.57
N LEU A 98 -3.02 -5.54 -0.50
CA LEU A 98 -3.59 -4.20 -0.51
C LEU A 98 -2.45 -3.18 -0.43
N VAL A 99 -2.37 -2.30 -1.42
CA VAL A 99 -1.42 -1.20 -1.44
C VAL A 99 -2.16 0.12 -1.20
N ALA A 100 -1.80 0.85 -0.16
CA ALA A 100 -2.36 2.16 0.16
C ALA A 100 -1.36 3.26 -0.19
N LEU A 101 -1.78 4.22 -1.02
CA LEU A 101 -0.95 5.34 -1.42
C LEU A 101 -1.25 6.58 -0.57
N ASN A 102 -0.21 7.33 -0.22
CA ASN A 102 -0.39 8.69 0.28
C ASN A 102 -1.04 9.55 -0.80
N THR A 103 -2.07 10.35 -0.48
CA THR A 103 -2.54 11.41 -1.37
C THR A 103 -1.42 12.37 -1.72
N ASP A 104 -1.63 13.27 -2.67
CA ASP A 104 -0.63 14.29 -2.99
C ASP A 104 -0.38 15.22 -1.80
N GLN A 105 -1.43 15.55 -1.04
CA GLN A 105 -1.31 16.37 0.17
C GLN A 105 -0.50 15.64 1.25
N SER A 106 -0.85 14.40 1.55
CA SER A 106 -0.10 13.56 2.49
C SER A 106 1.37 13.41 2.07
N ALA A 107 1.62 13.15 0.78
CA ALA A 107 2.97 13.00 0.25
C ALA A 107 3.82 14.27 0.38
N ARG A 108 3.23 15.46 0.19
CA ARG A 108 3.91 16.76 0.40
C ARG A 108 4.30 16.98 1.85
N ARG A 109 3.44 16.59 2.81
CA ARG A 109 3.74 16.70 4.26
C ARG A 109 4.92 15.83 4.69
N LEU A 110 5.28 14.78 3.92
CA LEU A 110 6.48 13.97 4.20
C LEU A 110 7.82 14.71 3.90
N GLY A 111 7.79 15.92 3.36
CA GLY A 111 8.97 16.79 3.24
C GLY A 111 10.08 16.30 2.29
N LYS A 112 9.75 15.48 1.29
CA LYS A 112 10.75 14.93 0.34
C LYS A 112 11.21 15.91 -0.75
N GLY A 113 10.83 17.18 -0.66
CA GLY A 113 11.17 18.25 -1.59
C GLY A 113 9.94 19.02 -2.08
N PRO A 114 10.10 20.28 -2.53
CA PRO A 114 8.98 21.16 -2.89
C PRO A 114 8.23 20.71 -4.14
N ASP A 115 8.86 19.96 -5.01
CA ASP A 115 8.34 19.45 -6.27
C ASP A 115 7.90 17.96 -6.18
N ARG A 116 7.68 17.46 -4.97
CA ARG A 116 7.24 16.07 -4.75
C ARG A 116 5.81 16.01 -4.18
N PRO A 117 4.98 15.07 -4.63
CA PRO A 117 5.24 14.04 -5.63
C PRO A 117 5.29 14.59 -7.08
N LEU A 118 6.01 13.93 -7.98
CA LEU A 118 6.10 14.28 -9.42
C LEU A 118 4.83 13.87 -10.16
N ASN A 119 4.31 12.69 -9.84
CA ASN A 119 3.07 12.15 -10.40
C ASN A 119 1.93 12.37 -9.41
N ASN A 120 0.76 12.77 -9.91
CA ASN A 120 -0.43 12.87 -9.08
C ASN A 120 -0.87 11.50 -8.55
N GLU A 121 -1.71 11.52 -7.50
CA GLU A 121 -2.12 10.29 -6.80
C GLU A 121 -2.81 9.28 -7.69
N MET A 122 -3.60 9.72 -8.69
CA MET A 122 -4.31 8.81 -9.59
C MET A 122 -3.36 8.13 -10.57
N ASP A 123 -2.39 8.86 -11.13
CA ASP A 123 -1.37 8.27 -12.01
C ASP A 123 -0.53 7.25 -11.25
N ARG A 124 -0.14 7.58 -10.00
CA ARG A 124 0.60 6.66 -9.12
C ARG A 124 -0.23 5.41 -8.81
N ALA A 125 -1.51 5.58 -8.50
CA ALA A 125 -2.42 4.47 -8.22
C ALA A 125 -2.60 3.56 -9.44
N CYS A 126 -2.79 4.13 -10.63
CA CYS A 126 -2.89 3.39 -11.89
C CYS A 126 -1.65 2.55 -12.16
N VAL A 127 -0.45 3.14 -12.02
CA VAL A 127 0.81 2.44 -12.27
C VAL A 127 1.02 1.29 -11.28
N VAL A 128 0.71 1.50 -9.99
CA VAL A 128 0.80 0.45 -8.96
C VAL A 128 -0.25 -0.65 -9.20
N ALA A 129 -1.47 -0.29 -9.59
CA ALA A 129 -2.53 -1.26 -9.88
C ALA A 129 -2.22 -2.14 -11.10
N ALA A 130 -1.43 -1.63 -12.05
CA ALA A 130 -0.98 -2.41 -13.22
C ALA A 130 -0.01 -3.56 -12.86
N LEU A 131 0.62 -3.52 -11.68
CA LEU A 131 1.50 -4.60 -11.24
C LEU A 131 0.70 -5.86 -10.90
N ALA A 132 1.25 -7.03 -11.26
CA ALA A 132 0.63 -8.32 -10.99
C ALA A 132 0.48 -8.59 -9.48
N SER A 133 1.43 -8.13 -8.68
CA SER A 133 1.44 -8.27 -7.22
C SER A 133 0.30 -7.53 -6.51
N SER A 134 -0.17 -6.40 -7.05
CA SER A 134 -1.25 -5.61 -6.44
C SER A 134 -2.61 -6.24 -6.68
N CYS A 135 -3.36 -6.57 -5.61
CA CYS A 135 -4.72 -7.09 -5.69
C CYS A 135 -5.78 -5.99 -5.52
N CYS A 136 -5.46 -4.98 -4.71
CA CYS A 136 -6.27 -3.80 -4.50
C CYS A 136 -5.36 -2.61 -4.22
N VAL A 137 -5.71 -1.45 -4.75
CA VAL A 137 -4.98 -0.19 -4.54
C VAL A 137 -5.98 0.85 -4.07
N THR A 138 -5.64 1.54 -2.98
CA THR A 138 -6.43 2.62 -2.39
C THR A 138 -5.51 3.77 -2.00
N TRP A 139 -6.03 4.83 -1.40
CA TRP A 139 -5.25 5.97 -0.92
C TRP A 139 -5.78 6.49 0.42
N PHE A 140 -4.96 7.28 1.10
CA PHE A 140 -5.27 7.90 2.39
C PHE A 140 -4.59 9.26 2.49
N ASP A 141 -5.17 10.19 3.25
CA ASP A 141 -4.65 11.56 3.37
C ASP A 141 -3.92 11.82 4.68
N GLU A 142 -4.02 10.97 5.66
CA GLU A 142 -3.36 11.12 6.95
C GLU A 142 -1.83 11.04 6.81
N ASP A 143 -1.09 11.53 7.81
CA ASP A 143 0.37 11.47 7.83
C ASP A 143 0.90 10.05 7.99
N THR A 144 0.11 9.19 8.66
CA THR A 144 0.38 7.76 8.81
C THR A 144 -0.85 6.95 8.42
N PRO A 145 -0.70 5.70 7.97
CA PRO A 145 -1.81 4.85 7.58
C PRO A 145 -2.54 4.20 8.78
N LEU A 146 -2.30 4.67 10.01
CA LEU A 146 -2.76 4.01 11.23
C LEU A 146 -4.29 3.79 11.25
N GLU A 147 -5.07 4.83 10.93
CA GLU A 147 -6.53 4.73 10.95
C GLU A 147 -7.05 3.80 9.84
N LEU A 148 -6.43 3.85 8.66
CA LEU A 148 -6.74 2.92 7.59
C LEU A 148 -6.42 1.47 7.98
N ILE A 149 -5.28 1.24 8.65
CA ILE A 149 -4.89 -0.09 9.15
C ILE A 149 -5.89 -0.60 10.21
N LYS A 150 -6.32 0.24 11.14
CA LYS A 150 -7.35 -0.11 12.13
C LYS A 150 -8.68 -0.48 11.48
N LEU A 151 -9.05 0.22 10.41
CA LEU A 151 -10.26 -0.03 9.64
C LEU A 151 -10.19 -1.36 8.87
N VAL A 152 -9.08 -1.59 8.15
CA VAL A 152 -8.86 -2.76 7.28
C VAL A 152 -8.61 -4.04 8.07
N ARG A 153 -7.93 -3.93 9.20
CA ARG A 153 -7.44 -5.06 10.02
C ARG A 153 -6.76 -6.12 9.16
N PRO A 154 -5.65 -5.78 8.52
CA PRO A 154 -4.90 -6.76 7.72
C PRO A 154 -4.31 -7.84 8.63
N ASP A 155 -3.99 -9.01 8.04
CA ASP A 155 -3.30 -10.08 8.76
C ASP A 155 -1.80 -9.78 8.88
N ILE A 156 -1.24 -9.12 7.86
CA ILE A 156 0.19 -8.82 7.78
C ILE A 156 0.37 -7.37 7.31
N LEU A 157 1.07 -6.57 8.09
CA LEU A 157 1.58 -5.25 7.70
C LEU A 157 3.02 -5.38 7.23
N VAL A 158 3.35 -4.81 6.08
CA VAL A 158 4.71 -4.78 5.56
C VAL A 158 5.18 -3.34 5.37
N LYS A 159 6.39 -3.05 5.86
CA LYS A 159 7.11 -1.79 5.60
C LYS A 159 8.41 -2.10 4.87
N GLY A 160 8.77 -1.25 3.90
CA GLY A 160 10.05 -1.37 3.19
C GLY A 160 11.14 -0.57 3.88
N GLY A 161 12.20 -1.21 4.29
CA GLY A 161 13.38 -0.58 4.91
C GLY A 161 13.71 -1.08 6.30
N ASP A 162 14.66 -0.41 6.94
CA ASP A 162 15.17 -0.77 8.25
C ASP A 162 14.34 -0.10 9.37
N TYR A 163 13.02 -0.34 9.36
CA TYR A 163 12.17 0.15 10.43
C TYR A 163 12.33 -0.69 11.70
N ASP A 164 12.44 -0.01 12.85
CA ASP A 164 12.20 -0.63 14.15
C ASP A 164 10.68 -0.84 14.29
N MET A 165 10.21 -2.00 13.87
CA MET A 165 8.78 -2.32 13.82
C MET A 165 8.13 -2.23 15.19
N ASP A 166 8.87 -2.47 16.28
CA ASP A 166 8.32 -2.45 17.64
C ASP A 166 7.95 -1.03 18.10
N LYS A 167 8.55 -0.01 17.53
CA LYS A 167 8.28 1.41 17.83
C LYS A 167 7.12 2.01 17.04
N LEU A 168 6.58 1.30 16.06
CA LEU A 168 5.50 1.82 15.23
C LEU A 168 4.14 1.65 15.91
N ALA A 169 3.33 2.72 15.92
CA ALA A 169 1.95 2.69 16.41
C ALA A 169 1.10 1.67 15.64
N GLU A 170 1.37 1.51 14.35
CA GLU A 170 0.74 0.53 13.48
C GLU A 170 0.99 -0.90 13.97
N THR A 171 2.22 -1.19 14.44
CA THR A 171 2.55 -2.52 14.97
C THR A 171 1.78 -2.83 16.26
N ALA A 172 1.68 -1.84 17.14
CA ALA A 172 0.88 -1.99 18.36
C ALA A 172 -0.61 -2.25 18.03
N ALA A 173 -1.16 -1.51 17.05
CA ALA A 173 -2.50 -1.75 16.56
C ALA A 173 -2.65 -3.16 15.98
N MET A 174 -1.74 -3.60 15.10
CA MET A 174 -1.75 -4.94 14.50
C MET A 174 -1.79 -6.05 15.57
N ARG A 175 -0.98 -5.93 16.60
CA ARG A 175 -0.93 -6.90 17.72
C ARG A 175 -2.27 -7.03 18.46
N SER A 176 -3.06 -5.98 18.54
CA SER A 176 -4.34 -6.00 19.26
C SER A 176 -5.39 -6.96 18.66
N TRP A 177 -5.25 -7.35 17.40
CA TRP A 177 -6.11 -8.36 16.75
C TRP A 177 -5.35 -9.58 16.24
N GLY A 178 -4.10 -9.79 16.66
CA GLY A 178 -3.28 -10.94 16.29
C GLY A 178 -2.61 -10.82 14.92
N GLY A 179 -2.58 -9.62 14.32
CA GLY A 179 -1.87 -9.36 13.07
C GLY A 179 -0.35 -9.28 13.29
N GLN A 180 0.40 -9.49 12.21
CA GLN A 180 1.86 -9.42 12.19
C GLN A 180 2.35 -8.16 11.48
N ALA A 181 3.46 -7.61 11.92
CA ALA A 181 4.11 -6.48 11.27
C ALA A 181 5.57 -6.82 10.94
N LEU A 182 5.97 -6.66 9.68
CA LEU A 182 7.25 -7.10 9.15
C LEU A 182 7.94 -5.96 8.39
N ALA A 183 9.27 -5.84 8.57
CA ALA A 183 10.10 -5.03 7.69
C ALA A 183 10.69 -5.91 6.59
N LEU A 184 10.61 -5.46 5.33
CA LEU A 184 11.33 -6.07 4.22
C LEU A 184 12.51 -5.18 3.83
N PRO A 185 13.70 -5.75 3.61
CA PRO A 185 14.86 -4.98 3.26
C PRO A 185 14.68 -4.28 1.90
N PHE A 186 15.21 -3.07 1.77
CA PHE A 186 15.28 -2.40 0.47
C PHE A 186 16.26 -3.11 -0.47
N VAL A 187 15.92 -3.11 -1.75
CA VAL A 187 16.86 -3.51 -2.78
C VAL A 187 17.93 -2.44 -2.89
N THR A 188 19.17 -2.78 -2.58
CA THR A 188 20.31 -1.87 -2.60
C THR A 188 20.47 -1.20 -3.97
N GLY A 189 20.77 0.11 -3.97
CA GLY A 189 21.04 0.89 -5.17
C GLY A 189 19.79 1.47 -5.87
N TYR A 190 18.58 1.28 -5.31
CA TYR A 190 17.35 1.82 -5.87
C TYR A 190 16.69 2.81 -4.93
N SER A 191 16.52 4.06 -5.38
CA SER A 191 15.66 5.05 -4.73
C SER A 191 15.12 6.04 -5.75
N THR A 192 13.90 6.51 -5.55
CA THR A 192 13.28 7.55 -6.38
C THR A 192 14.12 8.84 -6.37
N THR A 193 14.66 9.23 -5.22
CA THR A 193 15.51 10.42 -5.08
C THR A 193 16.77 10.30 -5.95
N ALA A 194 17.46 9.17 -5.91
CA ALA A 194 18.64 8.94 -6.74
C ALA A 194 18.30 8.93 -8.24
N LEU A 195 17.16 8.36 -8.62
CA LEU A 195 16.69 8.34 -10.01
C LEU A 195 16.41 9.76 -10.51
N VAL A 196 15.64 10.56 -9.77
CA VAL A 196 15.32 11.96 -10.11
C VAL A 196 16.58 12.80 -10.22
N ARG A 197 17.54 12.65 -9.27
CA ARG A 197 18.84 13.36 -9.35
C ARG A 197 19.60 12.98 -10.61
N ARG A 198 19.64 11.71 -10.97
CA ARG A 198 20.33 11.26 -12.20
C ARG A 198 19.69 11.86 -13.45
N ILE A 199 18.36 11.89 -13.54
CA ILE A 199 17.63 12.49 -14.68
C ILE A 199 18.00 13.98 -14.80
N ARG A 200 17.96 14.74 -13.69
CA ARG A 200 18.29 16.16 -13.68
C ARG A 200 19.74 16.47 -14.04
N ASN A 201 20.66 15.59 -13.70
CA ASN A 201 22.08 15.76 -14.02
C ASN A 201 22.45 15.26 -15.43
N SER A 202 21.54 14.66 -16.15
CA SER A 202 21.72 14.18 -17.51
C SER A 202 21.20 15.15 -18.57
N SER A 203 20.61 16.26 -18.11
CA SER A 203 20.16 17.40 -18.91
C SER A 203 21.18 18.50 -18.88
#